data_3910d9a552198b6a00d01566b8556382
#
_entry.id   3910d9a552198b6a00d01566b8556382
#
_cell.length_a   1.000
_cell.length_b   1.000
_cell.length_c   1.000
_cell.angle_alpha   90.00
_cell.angle_beta   90.00
_cell.angle_gamma   90.00
#
_symmetry.space_group_name_H-M   'P 1'
#
loop_
_entity.id
_entity.type
_entity.pdbx_description
1 polymer ?
#
loop_
_entity_poly.entity_id
_entity_poly.type
_entity_poly.pdbx_seq_one_letter_code
_entity_poly.pdbx_strand_id
1 'polypeptide(L)'
;MSKIQHVAVIGAGRIGKAIAIAFAYAGLQVKLIDAKVRPEQEFIQYRQQVQQDLTQELTLLRTIQFVQAEQIAVIQANIQILAKLESTKFLTQCDLIMEGVPEQTQAKQEIFSWLNQYISPQCIVASTTSTFL
;
A
#
# COMPACT_ATOMS: atom_id res chain seq x y z
N MET A 1 13.94 -1.40 21.34
CA MET A 1 13.34 -0.48 20.34
C MET A 1 12.86 -1.29 19.13
N SER A 2 11.58 -1.22 18.85
CA SER A 2 11.03 -1.97 17.74
C SER A 2 11.31 -1.27 16.42
N LYS A 3 11.72 -2.03 15.41
CA LYS A 3 11.88 -1.54 14.05
C LYS A 3 10.56 -1.65 13.31
N ILE A 4 10.30 -0.69 12.41
CA ILE A 4 9.21 -0.82 11.46
C ILE A 4 9.65 -1.83 10.40
N GLN A 5 8.92 -2.94 10.29
CA GLN A 5 9.19 -4.00 9.32
C GLN A 5 8.00 -4.31 8.44
N HIS A 6 6.79 -4.24 8.99
CA HIS A 6 5.55 -4.59 8.31
C HIS A 6 4.76 -3.34 8.04
N VAL A 7 4.69 -2.95 6.78
CA VAL A 7 4.03 -1.72 6.32
C VAL A 7 2.85 -2.09 5.45
N ALA A 8 1.71 -1.46 5.71
CA ALA A 8 0.56 -1.52 4.82
C ALA A 8 0.31 -0.16 4.21
N VAL A 9 -0.06 -0.15 2.94
CA VAL A 9 -0.56 1.03 2.24
C VAL A 9 -1.98 0.72 1.82
N ILE A 10 -2.94 1.53 2.27
CA ILE A 10 -4.35 1.33 1.96
C ILE A 10 -4.73 2.22 0.79
N GLY A 11 -5.18 1.59 -0.30
CA GLY A 11 -5.51 2.28 -1.53
C GLY A 11 -4.37 2.21 -2.53
N ALA A 12 -4.60 1.50 -3.64
CA ALA A 12 -3.60 1.30 -4.69
C ALA A 12 -3.80 2.27 -5.86
N GLY A 13 -4.17 3.51 -5.53
CA GLY A 13 -4.20 4.59 -6.49
C GLY A 13 -2.79 5.13 -6.76
N ARG A 14 -2.72 6.28 -7.39
CA ARG A 14 -1.46 6.87 -7.80
C ARG A 14 -0.52 7.11 -6.62
N ILE A 15 -1.04 7.74 -5.55
CA ILE A 15 -0.25 8.07 -4.37
C ILE A 15 0.12 6.82 -3.60
N GLY A 16 -0.83 5.89 -3.42
CA GLY A 16 -0.56 4.64 -2.71
C GLY A 16 0.53 3.81 -3.38
N LYS A 17 0.52 3.72 -4.71
CA LYS A 17 1.58 3.00 -5.43
C LYS A 17 2.94 3.67 -5.27
N ALA A 18 2.98 5.00 -5.30
CA ALA A 18 4.23 5.74 -5.10
C ALA A 18 4.79 5.52 -3.70
N ILE A 19 3.94 5.53 -2.68
CA ILE A 19 4.35 5.27 -1.30
C ILE A 19 4.86 3.84 -1.16
N ALA A 20 4.17 2.86 -1.76
CA ALA A 20 4.58 1.46 -1.73
C ALA A 20 5.98 1.28 -2.33
N ILE A 21 6.25 1.93 -3.46
CA ILE A 21 7.57 1.88 -4.09
C ILE A 21 8.63 2.49 -3.18
N ALA A 22 8.34 3.62 -2.54
CA ALA A 22 9.29 4.28 -1.65
C ALA A 22 9.70 3.39 -0.48
N PHE A 23 8.72 2.76 0.17
CA PHE A 23 9.03 1.84 1.28
C PHE A 23 9.74 0.58 0.81
N ALA A 24 9.32 0.01 -0.32
CA ALA A 24 9.97 -1.18 -0.88
C ALA A 24 11.41 -0.88 -1.31
N TYR A 25 11.66 0.29 -1.85
CA TYR A 25 13.00 0.76 -2.19
C TYR A 25 13.89 0.82 -0.94
N ALA A 26 13.32 1.22 0.19
CA ALA A 26 14.04 1.27 1.46
C ALA A 26 14.25 -0.12 2.08
N GLY A 27 13.77 -1.18 1.44
CA GLY A 27 13.98 -2.55 1.90
C GLY A 27 12.88 -3.11 2.78
N LEU A 28 11.76 -2.40 2.92
CA LEU A 28 10.65 -2.86 3.76
C LEU A 28 9.71 -3.77 2.98
N GLN A 29 9.07 -4.69 3.70
CA GLN A 29 8.00 -5.52 3.15
C GLN A 29 6.70 -4.72 3.19
N VAL A 30 6.08 -4.53 2.02
CA VAL A 30 4.90 -3.68 1.87
C VAL A 30 3.71 -4.49 1.41
N LYS A 31 2.59 -4.34 2.09
CA LYS A 31 1.29 -4.85 1.63
C LYS A 31 0.50 -3.67 1.08
N LEU A 32 0.26 -3.70 -0.22
CA LEU A 32 -0.54 -2.70 -0.90
C LEU A 32 -1.97 -3.24 -0.98
N ILE A 33 -2.87 -2.62 -0.22
CA ILE A 33 -4.18 -3.18 0.05
C ILE A 33 -5.25 -2.42 -0.72
N ASP A 34 -6.08 -3.15 -1.45
CA ASP A 34 -7.23 -2.59 -2.13
C ASP A 34 -8.21 -2.04 -1.09
N ALA A 35 -8.59 -0.79 -1.23
CA ALA A 35 -9.49 -0.13 -0.30
C ALA A 35 -10.95 -0.55 -0.49
N LYS A 36 -11.28 -1.20 -1.61
CA LYS A 36 -12.65 -1.60 -1.95
C LYS A 36 -12.77 -3.12 -1.92
N VAL A 37 -13.94 -3.59 -1.49
CA VAL A 37 -14.30 -5.00 -1.63
C VAL A 37 -14.74 -5.23 -3.07
N ARG A 38 -14.11 -6.17 -3.75
CA ARG A 38 -14.42 -6.51 -5.15
C ARG A 38 -14.73 -8.00 -5.26
N PRO A 39 -15.58 -8.39 -6.21
CA PRO A 39 -15.68 -9.79 -6.59
C PRO A 39 -14.31 -10.34 -7.02
N GLU A 40 -14.09 -11.63 -6.83
CA GLU A 40 -12.77 -12.25 -7.06
C GLU A 40 -12.24 -11.96 -8.47
N GLN A 41 -13.06 -12.08 -9.49
CA GLN A 41 -12.64 -11.84 -10.87
C GLN A 41 -12.21 -10.40 -11.08
N GLU A 42 -12.93 -9.45 -10.50
CA GLU A 42 -12.55 -8.04 -10.60
C GLU A 42 -11.25 -7.76 -9.85
N PHE A 43 -11.05 -8.39 -8.71
CA PHE A 43 -9.81 -8.20 -7.96
C PHE A 43 -8.60 -8.74 -8.73
N ILE A 44 -8.73 -9.88 -9.40
CA ILE A 44 -7.64 -10.44 -10.21
C ILE A 44 -7.23 -9.45 -11.30
N GLN A 45 -8.19 -8.87 -12.00
CA GLN A 45 -7.93 -7.86 -13.03
C GLN A 45 -7.32 -6.60 -12.43
N TYR A 46 -7.84 -6.15 -11.31
CA TYR A 46 -7.35 -4.98 -10.60
C TYR A 46 -5.89 -5.18 -10.17
N ARG A 47 -5.57 -6.34 -9.60
CA ARG A 47 -4.21 -6.66 -9.19
C ARG A 47 -3.25 -6.63 -10.37
N GLN A 48 -3.64 -7.22 -11.50
CA GLN A 48 -2.83 -7.20 -12.71
C GLN A 48 -2.54 -5.78 -13.16
N GLN A 49 -3.55 -4.92 -13.14
CA GLN A 49 -3.39 -3.52 -13.54
C GLN A 49 -2.45 -2.79 -12.59
N VAL A 50 -2.59 -3.00 -11.29
CA VAL A 50 -1.69 -2.41 -10.29
C VAL A 50 -0.26 -2.88 -10.52
N GLN A 51 -0.06 -4.17 -10.79
CA GLN A 51 1.28 -4.69 -11.08
C GLN A 51 1.90 -4.05 -12.31
N GLN A 52 1.11 -3.85 -13.37
CA GLN A 52 1.59 -3.18 -14.57
C GLN A 52 1.94 -1.72 -14.29
N ASP A 53 1.12 -1.04 -13.51
CA ASP A 53 1.38 0.35 -13.13
C ASP A 53 2.68 0.48 -12.34
N LEU A 54 2.92 -0.45 -11.41
CA LEU A 54 4.17 -0.47 -10.63
C LEU A 54 5.38 -0.68 -11.55
N THR A 55 5.26 -1.60 -12.50
CA THR A 55 6.34 -1.85 -13.46
C THR A 55 6.64 -0.62 -14.30
N GLN A 56 5.61 0.07 -14.78
CA GLN A 56 5.78 1.30 -15.55
C GLN A 56 6.47 2.39 -14.74
N GLU A 57 6.04 2.57 -13.49
CA GLU A 57 6.62 3.58 -12.61
C GLU A 57 8.10 3.29 -12.34
N LEU A 58 8.44 2.04 -12.07
CA LEU A 58 9.82 1.63 -11.83
C LEU A 58 10.67 1.79 -13.09
N THR A 59 10.10 1.53 -14.26
CA THR A 59 10.80 1.73 -15.53
C THR A 59 11.11 3.21 -15.76
N LEU A 60 10.17 4.10 -15.42
CA LEU A 60 10.43 5.55 -15.50
C LEU A 60 11.53 5.97 -14.52
N LEU A 61 11.51 5.44 -13.31
CA LEU A 61 12.55 5.75 -12.31
C LEU A 61 13.91 5.27 -12.77
N ARG A 62 13.98 4.14 -13.47
CA ARG A 62 15.22 3.67 -14.09
C ARG A 62 15.69 4.61 -15.18
N THR A 63 14.79 5.10 -16.01
CA THR A 63 15.11 6.01 -17.12
C THR A 63 15.80 7.28 -16.61
N ILE A 64 15.36 7.80 -15.46
CA ILE A 64 15.99 8.96 -14.84
C ILE A 64 17.11 8.59 -13.87
N GLN A 65 17.53 7.32 -13.88
CA GLN A 65 18.65 6.80 -13.10
C GLN A 65 18.45 6.84 -11.58
N PHE A 66 17.20 6.90 -11.11
CA PHE A 66 16.88 6.85 -9.70
C PHE A 66 17.01 5.42 -9.15
N VAL A 67 16.63 4.42 -9.95
CA VAL A 67 16.81 3.01 -9.61
C VAL A 67 17.63 2.32 -10.70
N GLN A 68 18.34 1.25 -10.33
CA GLN A 68 19.06 0.42 -11.27
C GLN A 68 18.17 -0.72 -11.77
N ALA A 69 18.52 -1.28 -12.93
CA ALA A 69 17.73 -2.36 -13.52
C ALA A 69 17.52 -3.54 -12.58
N GLU A 70 18.57 -3.95 -11.88
CA GLU A 70 18.52 -5.08 -10.95
C GLU A 70 17.72 -4.80 -9.69
N GLN A 71 17.49 -3.53 -9.35
CA GLN A 71 16.66 -3.16 -8.20
C GLN A 71 15.17 -3.32 -8.48
N ILE A 72 14.74 -3.25 -9.74
CA ILE A 72 13.32 -3.30 -10.09
C ILE A 72 12.68 -4.58 -9.58
N ALA A 73 13.29 -5.74 -9.86
CA ALA A 73 12.75 -7.03 -9.42
C ALA A 73 12.70 -7.13 -7.90
N VAL A 74 13.72 -6.62 -7.22
CA VAL A 74 13.78 -6.63 -5.75
C VAL A 74 12.68 -5.77 -5.14
N ILE A 75 12.49 -4.56 -5.68
CA ILE A 75 11.44 -3.66 -5.20
C ILE A 75 10.06 -4.29 -5.42
N GLN A 76 9.79 -4.82 -6.61
CA GLN A 76 8.52 -5.48 -6.88
C GLN A 76 8.27 -6.69 -5.97
N ALA A 77 9.31 -7.46 -5.67
CA ALA A 77 9.20 -8.61 -4.78
C ALA A 77 8.86 -8.20 -3.35
N ASN A 78 9.18 -6.98 -2.96
CA ASN A 78 8.87 -6.45 -1.64
C ASN A 78 7.45 -5.88 -1.53
N ILE A 79 6.69 -5.82 -2.63
CA ILE A 79 5.32 -5.31 -2.63
C ILE A 79 4.36 -6.45 -2.95
N GLN A 80 3.46 -6.75 -2.02
CA GLN A 80 2.40 -7.72 -2.22
C GLN A 80 1.06 -6.99 -2.27
N ILE A 81 0.28 -7.25 -3.31
CA ILE A 81 -1.04 -6.63 -3.48
C ILE A 81 -2.09 -7.56 -2.89
N LEU A 82 -2.87 -7.04 -1.95
CA LEU A 82 -3.87 -7.82 -1.23
C LEU A 82 -5.27 -7.26 -1.43
N ALA A 83 -6.26 -8.14 -1.52
CA ALA A 83 -7.66 -7.77 -1.44
C ALA A 83 -7.98 -7.28 -0.02
N LYS A 84 -8.96 -6.40 0.10
CA LYS A 84 -9.33 -5.81 1.39
C LYS A 84 -9.60 -6.87 2.46
N LEU A 85 -10.43 -7.86 2.14
CA LEU A 85 -10.84 -8.85 3.13
C LEU A 85 -9.75 -9.84 3.49
N GLU A 86 -8.83 -10.14 2.58
CA GLU A 86 -7.72 -11.05 2.88
C GLU A 86 -6.60 -10.38 3.68
N SER A 87 -6.61 -9.07 3.78
CA SER A 87 -5.56 -8.31 4.47
C SER A 87 -5.75 -8.25 5.98
N THR A 88 -6.90 -8.63 6.51
CA THR A 88 -7.26 -8.40 7.92
C THR A 88 -6.28 -9.05 8.90
N LYS A 89 -5.84 -10.25 8.59
CA LYS A 89 -4.88 -10.95 9.45
C LYS A 89 -3.53 -10.22 9.48
N PHE A 90 -3.07 -9.72 8.35
CA PHE A 90 -1.83 -8.97 8.28
C PHE A 90 -1.92 -7.68 9.10
N LEU A 91 -3.07 -7.00 9.07
CA LEU A 91 -3.26 -5.74 9.79
C LEU A 91 -3.02 -5.88 11.30
N THR A 92 -3.29 -7.05 11.86
CA THR A 92 -3.05 -7.28 13.30
C THR A 92 -1.55 -7.28 13.64
N GLN A 93 -0.69 -7.49 12.65
CA GLN A 93 0.77 -7.57 12.81
C GLN A 93 1.49 -6.34 12.25
N CYS A 94 0.74 -5.38 11.74
CA CYS A 94 1.30 -4.24 11.02
C CYS A 94 1.91 -3.23 11.98
N ASP A 95 3.06 -2.67 11.61
CA ASP A 95 3.76 -1.65 12.40
C ASP A 95 3.37 -0.24 11.97
N LEU A 96 3.13 -0.05 10.69
CA LEU A 96 2.82 1.25 10.11
C LEU A 96 1.80 1.07 9.00
N ILE A 97 0.77 1.89 9.02
CA ILE A 97 -0.23 1.94 7.96
C ILE A 97 -0.25 3.35 7.37
N MET A 98 -0.07 3.43 6.07
CA MET A 98 -0.23 4.68 5.31
C MET A 98 -1.56 4.62 4.58
N GLU A 99 -2.44 5.59 4.85
CA GLU A 99 -3.74 5.64 4.19
C GLU A 99 -3.63 6.62 3.00
N GLY A 100 -3.91 6.11 1.79
CA GLY A 100 -3.87 6.87 0.54
C GLY A 100 -5.21 6.85 -0.19
N VAL A 101 -6.31 6.75 0.53
CA VAL A 101 -7.66 6.74 -0.03
C VAL A 101 -8.02 8.14 -0.53
N PRO A 102 -8.83 8.28 -1.61
CA PRO A 102 -9.25 9.59 -2.10
C PRO A 102 -9.82 10.49 -1.00
N GLU A 103 -9.60 11.81 -1.14
CA GLU A 103 -9.99 12.79 -0.13
C GLU A 103 -11.50 13.05 -0.13
N GLN A 104 -12.25 12.02 0.26
CA GLN A 104 -13.69 12.09 0.48
C GLN A 104 -13.93 11.66 1.93
N THR A 105 -14.60 12.51 2.70
CA THR A 105 -14.78 12.30 4.14
C THR A 105 -15.37 10.94 4.45
N GLN A 106 -16.43 10.55 3.72
CA GLN A 106 -17.11 9.28 3.98
C GLN A 106 -16.18 8.09 3.72
N ALA A 107 -15.42 8.12 2.61
CA ALA A 107 -14.50 7.03 2.27
C ALA A 107 -13.41 6.88 3.34
N LYS A 108 -12.89 8.00 3.84
CA LYS A 108 -11.87 7.96 4.90
C LYS A 108 -12.43 7.47 6.21
N GLN A 109 -13.65 7.89 6.59
CA GLN A 109 -14.30 7.40 7.81
C GLN A 109 -14.53 5.90 7.76
N GLU A 110 -14.99 5.38 6.63
CA GLU A 110 -15.20 3.95 6.45
C GLU A 110 -13.91 3.16 6.59
N ILE A 111 -12.82 3.65 5.97
CA ILE A 111 -11.51 2.99 6.04
C ILE A 111 -10.98 3.00 7.47
N PHE A 112 -11.03 4.13 8.17
CA PHE A 112 -10.51 4.19 9.53
C PHE A 112 -11.34 3.35 10.49
N SER A 113 -12.66 3.31 10.32
CA SER A 113 -13.53 2.45 11.12
C SER A 113 -13.19 0.98 10.89
N TRP A 114 -12.94 0.59 9.65
CA TRP A 114 -12.55 -0.77 9.31
C TRP A 114 -11.18 -1.11 9.90
N LEU A 115 -10.20 -0.24 9.75
CA LEU A 115 -8.85 -0.45 10.28
C LEU A 115 -8.86 -0.63 11.80
N ASN A 116 -9.65 0.17 12.50
CA ASN A 116 -9.70 0.14 13.96
C ASN A 116 -10.15 -1.21 14.53
N GLN A 117 -10.80 -2.04 13.72
CA GLN A 117 -11.21 -3.38 14.15
C GLN A 117 -10.03 -4.36 14.23
N TYR A 118 -8.94 -4.09 13.52
CA TYR A 118 -7.86 -5.07 13.31
C TYR A 118 -6.50 -4.63 13.80
N ILE A 119 -6.22 -3.33 13.83
CA ILE A 119 -4.87 -2.83 14.15
C ILE A 119 -4.56 -2.95 15.63
N SER A 120 -3.28 -3.21 15.93
CA SER A 120 -2.82 -3.23 17.31
C SER A 120 -2.65 -1.80 17.85
N PRO A 121 -2.68 -1.62 19.20
CA PRO A 121 -2.47 -0.29 19.79
C PRO A 121 -1.11 0.32 19.46
N GLN A 122 -0.12 -0.51 19.12
CA GLN A 122 1.22 -0.03 18.79
C GLN A 122 1.37 0.38 17.33
N CYS A 123 0.38 0.09 16.47
CA CYS A 123 0.46 0.41 15.06
C CYS A 123 0.35 1.92 14.85
N ILE A 124 1.27 2.46 14.06
CA ILE A 124 1.23 3.87 13.66
C ILE A 124 0.36 3.98 12.41
N VAL A 125 -0.64 4.84 12.46
CA VAL A 125 -1.51 5.10 11.30
C VAL A 125 -1.30 6.52 10.85
N ALA A 126 -0.89 6.69 9.60
CA ALA A 126 -0.67 8.00 8.99
C ALA A 126 -1.56 8.15 7.75
N SER A 127 -1.96 9.38 7.47
CA SER A 127 -2.78 9.69 6.32
C SER A 127 -2.04 10.62 5.36
N THR A 128 -2.30 10.45 4.06
CA THR A 128 -1.80 11.37 3.04
C THR A 128 -2.70 12.61 2.89
N THR A 129 -3.78 12.69 3.68
CA THR A 129 -4.71 13.81 3.64
C THR A 129 -4.04 15.10 4.08
N SER A 130 -4.19 16.14 3.30
CA SER A 130 -3.73 17.49 3.64
C SER A 130 -4.88 18.46 3.93
N THR A 131 -6.12 18.07 3.66
CA THR A 131 -7.30 18.95 3.73
C THR A 131 -8.24 18.64 4.89
N PHE A 132 -8.23 17.43 5.43
CA PHE A 132 -9.07 17.04 6.56
C PHE A 132 -8.22 17.03 7.83
N LEU A 133 -8.52 17.95 8.71
CA LEU A 133 -7.81 18.06 9.98
C LEU A 133 -8.71 17.70 11.15
#